data_8bb552c33275f40f91a5d00d1e46ae0b
#
_entry.id   8bb552c33275f40f91a5d00d1e46ae0b
#
_cell.length_a   1.000
_cell.length_b   1.000
_cell.length_c   1.000
_cell.angle_alpha   90.00
_cell.angle_beta   90.00
_cell.angle_gamma   90.00
#
_symmetry.space_group_name_H-M   'P 1'
#
loop_
_entity.id
_entity.type
_entity.pdbx_description
1 polymer ?
#
loop_
_entity_poly.entity_id
_entity_poly.type
_entity_poly.pdbx_seq_one_letter_code
_entity_poly.pdbx_strand_id
1 'polypeptide(L)'
;QKELIANALKDVFDDRALSVYDKSSESLPPKYAQGMQNGWLAGEAGSSALVRENDALFRDDWALGQKTGFFLDQRDNRQLLAQFATGKTLLNAFCYTGGFSVYALRAGARLVHSVDISAKAMDLTAENVALNAPFAGQHEGFTEDVLRFLKNEERSYEVVVIDPPAFAKTLDKRHNAVQGYKRLNEAAMRRVAPGGVLFTFSCSQVVDRELFYHTVVAAGLEVGRPARVLHHLTQGADHPVSLFHP
;
A
#
# COMPACT_ATOMS: atom_id res chain seq x y z
N GLN A 1 -0.68 13.70 -28.29
CA GLN A 1 0.08 13.95 -27.07
C GLN A 1 0.80 12.70 -26.56
N LYS A 2 0.16 11.51 -26.57
CA LYS A 2 0.78 10.25 -26.10
C LYS A 2 2.05 9.90 -26.89
N GLU A 3 2.01 10.03 -28.23
CA GLU A 3 3.17 9.79 -29.09
C GLU A 3 4.33 10.76 -28.82
N LEU A 4 4.02 12.02 -28.51
CA LEU A 4 5.04 13.02 -28.14
C LEU A 4 5.75 12.62 -26.85
N ILE A 5 4.99 12.14 -25.86
CA ILE A 5 5.56 11.65 -24.59
C ILE A 5 6.44 10.41 -24.84
N ALA A 6 5.95 9.45 -25.64
CA ALA A 6 6.71 8.25 -25.97
C ALA A 6 8.02 8.58 -26.71
N ASN A 7 7.98 9.53 -27.67
CA ASN A 7 9.18 9.96 -28.39
C ASN A 7 10.15 10.71 -27.47
N ALA A 8 9.66 11.65 -26.64
CA ALA A 8 10.51 12.35 -25.68
C ALA A 8 11.20 11.39 -24.69
N LEU A 9 10.49 10.35 -24.25
CA LEU A 9 11.09 9.31 -23.39
C LEU A 9 12.19 8.54 -24.13
N LYS A 10 11.97 8.19 -25.40
CA LYS A 10 13.01 7.53 -26.22
C LYS A 10 14.25 8.42 -26.39
N ASP A 11 14.03 9.71 -26.68
CA ASP A 11 15.13 10.68 -26.85
C ASP A 11 15.95 10.85 -25.55
N VAL A 12 15.29 10.86 -24.37
CA VAL A 12 15.96 11.02 -23.08
C VAL A 12 16.74 9.77 -22.67
N PHE A 13 16.22 8.58 -22.99
CA PHE A 13 16.82 7.32 -22.54
C PHE A 13 17.75 6.69 -23.58
N ASP A 14 18.10 7.37 -24.64
CA ASP A 14 19.04 6.95 -25.69
C ASP A 14 18.92 5.45 -26.02
N ASP A 15 18.50 5.02 -27.13
CA ASP A 15 18.45 3.65 -27.68
C ASP A 15 18.36 2.45 -26.69
N ARG A 16 18.24 2.72 -25.37
CA ARG A 16 17.88 1.67 -24.42
C ARG A 16 16.52 1.14 -24.81
N ALA A 17 16.37 -0.17 -24.93
CA ALA A 17 15.11 -0.82 -25.27
C ALA A 17 14.01 -0.32 -24.34
N LEU A 18 13.31 0.75 -24.72
CA LEU A 18 12.27 1.41 -23.94
C LEU A 18 10.93 0.91 -24.43
N SER A 19 10.16 0.33 -23.52
CA SER A 19 8.77 0.02 -23.75
C SER A 19 7.91 1.01 -22.98
N VAL A 20 6.93 1.64 -23.66
CA VAL A 20 6.03 2.64 -23.06
C VAL A 20 4.60 2.12 -23.15
N TYR A 21 4.01 1.86 -21.99
CA TYR A 21 2.62 1.40 -21.87
C TYR A 21 1.73 2.52 -21.32
N ASP A 22 0.67 2.85 -22.06
CA ASP A 22 -0.35 3.79 -21.61
C ASP A 22 -1.42 3.10 -20.81
N LYS A 23 -1.57 3.48 -19.55
CA LYS A 23 -2.61 2.99 -18.62
C LYS A 23 -3.50 4.13 -18.10
N SER A 24 -3.74 5.15 -18.91
CA SER A 24 -4.46 6.34 -18.48
C SER A 24 -5.98 6.25 -18.56
N SER A 25 -6.54 5.24 -19.26
CA SER A 25 -8.01 5.14 -19.45
C SER A 25 -8.80 5.10 -18.15
N GLU A 26 -8.26 4.52 -17.08
CA GLU A 26 -8.93 4.39 -15.79
C GLU A 26 -8.78 5.64 -14.89
N SER A 27 -7.79 6.49 -15.17
CA SER A 27 -7.47 7.67 -14.37
C SER A 27 -8.02 8.98 -14.93
N LEU A 28 -8.41 8.98 -16.20
CA LEU A 28 -8.97 10.15 -16.86
C LEU A 28 -10.45 10.38 -16.46
N PRO A 29 -10.88 11.66 -16.38
CA PRO A 29 -12.29 11.97 -16.26
C PRO A 29 -13.10 11.33 -17.39
N PRO A 30 -14.34 10.84 -17.13
CA PRO A 30 -15.13 10.08 -18.08
C PRO A 30 -15.26 10.72 -19.48
N LYS A 31 -15.36 12.06 -19.53
CA LYS A 31 -15.43 12.81 -20.81
C LYS A 31 -14.20 12.68 -21.68
N TYR A 32 -13.03 12.38 -21.11
CA TYR A 32 -11.75 12.18 -21.82
C TYR A 32 -11.36 10.71 -21.97
N ALA A 33 -11.95 9.83 -21.17
CA ALA A 33 -11.71 8.39 -21.21
C ALA A 33 -12.54 7.70 -22.30
N GLN A 34 -13.60 8.37 -22.83
CA GLN A 34 -14.51 7.79 -23.80
C GLN A 34 -13.75 7.40 -25.09
N GLY A 35 -13.79 6.11 -25.44
CA GLY A 35 -13.10 5.56 -26.61
C GLY A 35 -11.59 5.36 -26.44
N MET A 36 -11.02 5.64 -25.27
CA MET A 36 -9.59 5.37 -24.98
C MET A 36 -9.41 3.95 -24.47
N GLN A 37 -8.36 3.30 -24.96
CA GLN A 37 -7.91 2.01 -24.49
C GLN A 37 -6.48 2.11 -23.99
N ASN A 38 -6.15 1.32 -22.95
CA ASN A 38 -4.79 1.11 -22.52
C ASN A 38 -4.03 0.31 -23.59
N GLY A 39 -2.73 0.55 -23.72
CA GLY A 39 -1.93 -0.18 -24.71
C GLY A 39 -0.49 0.32 -24.84
N TRP A 40 0.27 -0.38 -25.63
CA TRP A 40 1.66 -0.02 -25.93
C TRP A 40 1.73 1.19 -26.87
N LEU A 41 2.50 2.20 -26.49
CA LEU A 41 2.85 3.35 -27.33
C LEU A 41 4.19 3.15 -28.02
N ALA A 42 5.06 2.33 -27.43
CA ALA A 42 6.34 1.96 -28.00
C ALA A 42 6.84 0.64 -27.39
N GLY A 43 7.52 -0.17 -28.19
CA GLY A 43 8.01 -1.49 -27.78
C GLY A 43 6.88 -2.43 -27.33
N GLU A 44 7.25 -3.62 -26.94
CA GLU A 44 6.40 -4.60 -26.26
C GLU A 44 7.26 -5.33 -25.23
N ALA A 45 6.91 -5.20 -23.96
CA ALA A 45 7.53 -5.98 -22.90
C ALA A 45 6.42 -6.57 -22.07
N GLY A 46 6.17 -7.78 -21.98
CA GLY A 46 5.13 -8.48 -21.21
C GLY A 46 4.19 -7.63 -20.33
N SER A 47 3.31 -8.20 -19.58
CA SER A 47 2.39 -7.47 -18.70
C SER A 47 2.97 -7.21 -17.30
N SER A 48 4.13 -7.78 -16.98
CA SER A 48 4.75 -7.70 -15.66
C SER A 48 6.27 -7.61 -15.74
N ALA A 49 6.90 -7.03 -14.73
CA ALA A 49 8.34 -7.01 -14.54
C ALA A 49 8.74 -7.43 -13.14
N LEU A 50 10.01 -7.78 -13.01
CA LEU A 50 10.67 -7.90 -11.71
C LEU A 50 11.29 -6.55 -11.37
N VAL A 51 10.77 -5.92 -10.32
CA VAL A 51 11.21 -4.62 -9.82
C VAL A 51 12.07 -4.81 -8.58
N ARG A 52 13.16 -4.06 -8.48
CA ARG A 52 13.97 -4.01 -7.26
C ARG A 52 13.68 -2.72 -6.51
N GLU A 53 13.29 -2.85 -5.24
CA GLU A 53 13.18 -1.73 -4.32
C GLU A 53 14.13 -1.97 -3.15
N ASN A 54 15.14 -1.12 -2.99
CA ASN A 54 16.27 -1.39 -2.12
C ASN A 54 16.86 -2.80 -2.45
N ASP A 55 16.91 -3.71 -1.47
CA ASP A 55 17.38 -5.09 -1.68
C ASP A 55 16.24 -6.11 -1.81
N ALA A 56 14.99 -5.68 -1.91
CA ALA A 56 13.84 -6.54 -2.09
C ALA A 56 13.41 -6.60 -3.56
N LEU A 57 12.93 -7.76 -3.97
CA LEU A 57 12.42 -8.01 -5.32
C LEU A 57 10.90 -8.12 -5.29
N PHE A 58 10.24 -7.51 -6.26
CA PHE A 58 8.79 -7.55 -6.39
C PHE A 58 8.40 -7.84 -7.84
N ARG A 59 7.45 -8.74 -8.01
CA ARG A 59 6.72 -8.86 -9.26
C ARG A 59 5.70 -7.73 -9.34
N ASP A 60 5.81 -6.94 -10.37
CA ASP A 60 4.87 -5.87 -10.69
C ASP A 60 4.07 -6.24 -11.94
N ASP A 61 2.74 -6.15 -11.86
CA ASP A 61 1.82 -6.35 -12.98
C ASP A 61 1.19 -4.98 -13.32
N TRP A 62 1.85 -4.24 -14.19
CA TRP A 62 1.34 -2.92 -14.60
C TRP A 62 0.09 -2.99 -15.47
N ALA A 63 -0.16 -4.09 -16.17
CA ALA A 63 -1.32 -4.22 -17.03
C ALA A 63 -2.60 -4.45 -16.23
N LEU A 64 -2.57 -5.38 -15.28
CA LEU A 64 -3.73 -5.79 -14.50
C LEU A 64 -3.72 -5.34 -13.03
N GLY A 65 -2.59 -4.82 -12.54
CA GLY A 65 -2.45 -4.28 -11.19
C GLY A 65 -3.18 -2.96 -11.00
N GLN A 66 -3.39 -2.56 -9.75
CA GLN A 66 -3.97 -1.25 -9.43
C GLN A 66 -2.98 -0.14 -9.81
N LYS A 67 -3.47 0.97 -10.39
CA LYS A 67 -2.64 2.08 -10.88
C LYS A 67 -1.49 1.58 -11.77
N THR A 68 -0.25 1.79 -11.33
CA THR A 68 0.98 1.36 -12.02
C THR A 68 1.47 -0.03 -11.61
N GLY A 69 0.74 -0.73 -10.73
CA GLY A 69 1.05 -2.09 -10.26
C GLY A 69 1.74 -2.14 -8.91
N PHE A 70 2.63 -1.21 -8.60
CA PHE A 70 3.35 -1.13 -7.32
C PHE A 70 3.28 0.28 -6.72
N PHE A 71 3.19 0.35 -5.39
CA PHE A 71 3.04 1.61 -4.66
C PHE A 71 4.40 2.13 -4.17
N LEU A 72 5.09 2.89 -5.01
CA LEU A 72 6.43 3.44 -4.71
C LEU A 72 6.42 4.46 -3.56
N ASP A 73 5.32 5.17 -3.37
CA ASP A 73 5.10 6.16 -2.32
C ASP A 73 5.25 5.59 -0.90
N GLN A 74 5.06 4.29 -0.72
CA GLN A 74 5.22 3.61 0.56
C GLN A 74 6.64 3.06 0.83
N ARG A 75 7.60 3.29 -0.07
CA ARG A 75 8.97 2.74 0.05
C ARG A 75 9.63 3.09 1.40
N ASP A 76 9.63 4.37 1.75
CA ASP A 76 10.30 4.85 2.95
C ASP A 76 9.57 4.37 4.22
N ASN A 77 8.24 4.24 4.15
CA ASN A 77 7.43 3.69 5.23
C ASN A 77 7.66 2.18 5.42
N ARG A 78 7.86 1.42 4.34
CA ARG A 78 8.28 0.01 4.41
C ARG A 78 9.64 -0.14 5.06
N GLN A 79 10.59 0.74 4.71
CA GLN A 79 11.93 0.74 5.29
C GLN A 79 11.90 1.11 6.79
N LEU A 80 11.07 2.07 7.17
CA LEU A 80 10.85 2.41 8.58
C LEU A 80 10.25 1.24 9.36
N LEU A 81 9.23 0.57 8.80
CA LEU A 81 8.60 -0.60 9.42
C LEU A 81 9.62 -1.70 9.72
N ALA A 82 10.58 -1.92 8.83
CA ALA A 82 11.63 -2.93 9.03
C ALA A 82 12.40 -2.75 10.34
N GLN A 83 12.55 -1.52 10.84
CA GLN A 83 13.22 -1.22 12.11
C GLN A 83 12.44 -1.72 13.33
N PHE A 84 11.13 -1.96 13.20
CA PHE A 84 10.26 -2.45 14.26
C PHE A 84 9.95 -3.95 14.15
N ALA A 85 10.42 -4.64 13.11
CA ALA A 85 9.93 -5.97 12.74
C ALA A 85 10.75 -7.14 13.35
N THR A 86 12.02 -6.94 13.68
CA THR A 86 12.92 -8.03 14.10
C THR A 86 12.38 -8.81 15.30
N GLY A 87 12.20 -10.12 15.14
CA GLY A 87 11.68 -11.03 16.17
C GLY A 87 10.19 -10.87 16.50
N LYS A 88 9.48 -9.99 15.78
CA LYS A 88 8.09 -9.61 16.08
C LYS A 88 7.06 -10.42 15.30
N THR A 89 5.83 -10.42 15.82
CA THR A 89 4.65 -10.82 15.07
C THR A 89 4.03 -9.60 14.42
N LEU A 90 3.72 -9.70 13.14
CA LEU A 90 3.22 -8.59 12.33
C LEU A 90 1.93 -8.97 11.60
N LEU A 91 0.98 -8.04 11.58
CA LEU A 91 -0.19 -8.07 10.71
C LEU A 91 -0.07 -6.97 9.64
N ASN A 92 -0.13 -7.35 8.38
CA ASN A 92 -0.23 -6.45 7.24
C ASN A 92 -1.63 -6.56 6.64
N ALA A 93 -2.48 -5.62 6.98
CA ALA A 93 -3.87 -5.54 6.53
C ALA A 93 -4.01 -4.60 5.34
N PHE A 94 -4.81 -5.00 4.33
CA PHE A 94 -4.84 -4.44 2.97
C PHE A 94 -3.46 -4.58 2.32
N CYS A 95 -2.91 -5.77 2.38
CA CYS A 95 -1.51 -6.01 2.06
C CYS A 95 -1.17 -5.83 0.58
N TYR A 96 -2.17 -5.81 -0.31
CA TYR A 96 -2.02 -5.74 -1.76
C TYR A 96 -1.00 -6.77 -2.26
N THR A 97 0.16 -6.35 -2.77
CA THR A 97 1.23 -7.24 -3.26
C THR A 97 2.26 -7.62 -2.18
N GLY A 98 1.96 -7.36 -0.92
CA GLY A 98 2.77 -7.82 0.22
C GLY A 98 4.02 -6.99 0.49
N GLY A 99 4.11 -5.75 0.02
CA GLY A 99 5.31 -4.92 0.19
C GLY A 99 5.78 -4.82 1.64
N PHE A 100 4.92 -4.46 2.57
CA PHE A 100 5.25 -4.41 4.00
C PHE A 100 5.60 -5.79 4.57
N SER A 101 4.95 -6.85 4.09
CA SER A 101 5.22 -8.22 4.56
C SER A 101 6.62 -8.69 4.18
N VAL A 102 7.06 -8.43 2.95
CA VAL A 102 8.41 -8.75 2.49
C VAL A 102 9.46 -8.02 3.32
N TYR A 103 9.28 -6.71 3.54
CA TYR A 103 10.21 -5.93 4.38
C TYR A 103 10.27 -6.42 5.81
N ALA A 104 9.14 -6.78 6.41
CA ALA A 104 9.09 -7.35 7.76
C ALA A 104 9.83 -8.69 7.85
N LEU A 105 9.58 -9.61 6.91
CA LEU A 105 10.24 -10.91 6.87
C LEU A 105 11.77 -10.77 6.68
N ARG A 106 12.20 -9.91 5.77
CA ARG A 106 13.62 -9.62 5.53
C ARG A 106 14.30 -9.01 6.75
N ALA A 107 13.58 -8.22 7.54
CA ALA A 107 14.06 -7.67 8.80
C ALA A 107 14.05 -8.69 9.97
N GLY A 108 13.65 -9.93 9.72
CA GLY A 108 13.63 -11.00 10.72
C GLY A 108 12.39 -11.04 11.59
N ALA A 109 11.22 -10.61 11.07
CA ALA A 109 9.95 -10.85 11.74
C ALA A 109 9.75 -12.36 11.96
N ARG A 110 9.23 -12.74 13.14
CA ARG A 110 9.01 -14.15 13.51
C ARG A 110 7.80 -14.74 12.78
N LEU A 111 6.74 -13.94 12.65
CA LEU A 111 5.52 -14.32 11.97
C LEU A 111 4.93 -13.08 11.29
N VAL A 112 4.52 -13.22 10.04
CA VAL A 112 3.82 -12.17 9.30
C VAL A 112 2.52 -12.74 8.74
N HIS A 113 1.40 -12.15 9.13
CA HIS A 113 0.09 -12.37 8.51
C HIS A 113 -0.19 -11.27 7.50
N SER A 114 -0.58 -11.66 6.29
CA SER A 114 -1.01 -10.76 5.22
C SER A 114 -2.50 -10.97 4.95
N VAL A 115 -3.28 -9.90 4.93
CA VAL A 115 -4.73 -9.97 4.71
C VAL A 115 -5.13 -9.01 3.61
N ASP A 116 -5.82 -9.52 2.60
CA ASP A 116 -6.46 -8.72 1.54
C ASP A 116 -7.70 -9.46 1.03
N ILE A 117 -8.70 -8.72 0.59
CA ILE A 117 -9.93 -9.31 0.02
C ILE A 117 -9.70 -9.86 -1.39
N SER A 118 -8.69 -9.39 -2.09
CA SER A 118 -8.38 -9.77 -3.46
C SER A 118 -7.52 -11.03 -3.51
N ALA A 119 -8.07 -12.11 -4.02
CA ALA A 119 -7.31 -13.36 -4.23
C ALA A 119 -6.07 -13.12 -5.12
N LYS A 120 -6.21 -12.31 -6.19
CA LYS A 120 -5.08 -11.94 -7.05
C LYS A 120 -3.98 -11.20 -6.29
N ALA A 121 -4.32 -10.30 -5.38
CA ALA A 121 -3.35 -9.61 -4.54
C ALA A 121 -2.64 -10.60 -3.59
N MET A 122 -3.37 -11.57 -3.06
CA MET A 122 -2.80 -12.61 -2.20
C MET A 122 -1.87 -13.56 -2.96
N ASP A 123 -2.21 -13.91 -4.21
CA ASP A 123 -1.32 -14.70 -5.09
C ASP A 123 0.00 -13.95 -5.35
N LEU A 124 -0.07 -12.65 -5.69
CA LEU A 124 1.11 -11.81 -5.86
C LEU A 124 1.89 -11.62 -4.54
N THR A 125 1.21 -11.54 -3.40
CA THR A 125 1.87 -11.52 -2.09
C THR A 125 2.67 -12.79 -1.86
N ALA A 126 2.08 -13.96 -2.12
CA ALA A 126 2.78 -15.24 -1.96
C ALA A 126 3.99 -15.34 -2.91
N GLU A 127 3.84 -14.91 -4.16
CA GLU A 127 4.95 -14.86 -5.12
C GLU A 127 6.06 -13.93 -4.65
N ASN A 128 5.74 -12.71 -4.20
CA ASN A 128 6.71 -11.73 -3.73
C ASN A 128 7.44 -12.19 -2.46
N VAL A 129 6.75 -12.86 -1.56
CA VAL A 129 7.37 -13.51 -0.40
C VAL A 129 8.35 -14.59 -0.86
N ALA A 130 7.94 -15.47 -1.78
CA ALA A 130 8.80 -16.53 -2.30
C ALA A 130 10.05 -16.00 -3.04
N LEU A 131 9.92 -14.92 -3.81
CA LEU A 131 11.04 -14.26 -4.50
C LEU A 131 12.15 -13.74 -3.57
N ASN A 132 11.82 -13.46 -2.33
CA ASN A 132 12.75 -12.92 -1.34
C ASN A 132 13.21 -13.93 -0.29
N ALA A 133 12.77 -15.18 -0.37
CA ALA A 133 13.16 -16.26 0.53
C ALA A 133 14.66 -16.62 0.36
N PRO A 134 15.32 -17.24 1.37
CA PRO A 134 14.73 -17.76 2.60
C PRO A 134 14.57 -16.70 3.71
N PHE A 135 13.62 -16.93 4.61
CA PHE A 135 13.43 -16.15 5.84
C PHE A 135 13.54 -17.04 7.08
N ALA A 136 13.90 -16.44 8.22
CA ALA A 136 13.85 -17.13 9.50
C ALA A 136 12.42 -17.25 10.06
N GLY A 137 11.54 -16.30 9.69
CA GLY A 137 10.16 -16.25 10.13
C GLY A 137 9.19 -16.95 9.19
N GLN A 138 7.94 -17.01 9.63
CA GLN A 138 6.82 -17.61 8.90
C GLN A 138 5.92 -16.56 8.27
N HIS A 139 5.30 -16.89 7.16
CA HIS A 139 4.30 -16.07 6.47
C HIS A 139 3.00 -16.86 6.29
N GLU A 140 1.89 -16.24 6.61
CA GLU A 140 0.54 -16.77 6.33
C GLU A 140 -0.29 -15.69 5.63
N GLY A 141 -0.98 -16.07 4.54
CA GLY A 141 -1.84 -15.20 3.76
C GLY A 141 -3.31 -15.55 3.92
N PHE A 142 -4.17 -14.53 4.06
CA PHE A 142 -5.62 -14.67 4.23
C PHE A 142 -6.36 -13.86 3.17
N THR A 143 -7.12 -14.54 2.32
CA THR A 143 -8.04 -13.88 1.36
C THR A 143 -9.36 -13.61 2.07
N GLU A 144 -9.45 -12.47 2.76
CA GLU A 144 -10.60 -12.14 3.60
C GLU A 144 -10.80 -10.61 3.71
N ASP A 145 -12.03 -10.18 4.02
CA ASP A 145 -12.30 -8.80 4.42
C ASP A 145 -11.56 -8.45 5.71
N VAL A 146 -10.80 -7.35 5.67
CA VAL A 146 -9.93 -6.96 6.80
C VAL A 146 -10.70 -6.69 8.08
N LEU A 147 -11.86 -6.01 8.03
CA LEU A 147 -12.64 -5.75 9.25
C LEU A 147 -13.19 -7.04 9.84
N ARG A 148 -13.59 -7.98 8.99
CA ARG A 148 -14.03 -9.31 9.42
C ARG A 148 -12.87 -10.08 10.04
N PHE A 149 -11.70 -10.10 9.41
CA PHE A 149 -10.49 -10.71 9.95
C PHE A 149 -10.14 -10.12 11.33
N LEU A 150 -10.03 -8.78 11.43
CA LEU A 150 -9.70 -8.10 12.69
C LEU A 150 -10.72 -8.39 13.80
N LYS A 151 -11.99 -8.62 13.47
CA LYS A 151 -13.03 -8.96 14.43
C LYS A 151 -12.89 -10.39 14.96
N ASN A 152 -12.58 -11.33 14.07
CA ASN A 152 -12.56 -12.77 14.37
C ASN A 152 -11.20 -13.26 14.89
N GLU A 153 -10.11 -12.57 14.54
CA GLU A 153 -8.77 -12.90 15.01
C GLU A 153 -8.63 -12.63 16.50
N GLU A 154 -8.19 -13.60 17.25
CA GLU A 154 -7.97 -13.49 18.72
C GLU A 154 -6.54 -13.09 19.06
N ARG A 155 -5.60 -13.31 18.14
CA ARG A 155 -4.18 -13.00 18.31
C ARG A 155 -3.94 -11.51 18.38
N SER A 156 -3.01 -11.10 19.23
CA SER A 156 -2.43 -9.75 19.21
C SER A 156 -1.10 -9.76 18.49
N TYR A 157 -0.82 -8.67 17.78
CA TYR A 157 0.40 -8.48 17.00
C TYR A 157 1.24 -7.36 17.58
N GLU A 158 2.54 -7.54 17.58
CA GLU A 158 3.48 -6.52 18.07
C GLU A 158 3.64 -5.35 17.08
N VAL A 159 3.40 -5.61 15.77
CA VAL A 159 3.31 -4.59 14.73
C VAL A 159 2.04 -4.83 13.90
N VAL A 160 1.26 -3.79 13.70
CA VAL A 160 0.08 -3.82 12.83
C VAL A 160 0.20 -2.74 11.77
N VAL A 161 -0.05 -3.09 10.52
CA VAL A 161 -0.14 -2.15 9.40
C VAL A 161 -1.57 -2.17 8.88
N ILE A 162 -2.16 -0.99 8.71
CA ILE A 162 -3.44 -0.79 8.01
C ILE A 162 -3.27 0.28 6.93
N ASP A 163 -3.34 -0.13 5.68
CA ASP A 163 -3.19 0.73 4.50
C ASP A 163 -4.39 0.58 3.55
N PRO A 164 -5.59 1.03 3.99
CA PRO A 164 -6.83 0.80 3.26
C PRO A 164 -6.90 1.63 1.98
N PRO A 165 -7.71 1.20 0.99
CA PRO A 165 -8.07 2.05 -0.14
C PRO A 165 -8.83 3.29 0.35
N ALA A 166 -8.88 4.34 -0.50
CA ALA A 166 -9.60 5.57 -0.17
C ALA A 166 -11.09 5.30 0.10
N PHE A 167 -11.55 5.60 1.31
CA PHE A 167 -12.96 5.42 1.69
C PHE A 167 -13.88 6.47 1.10
N ALA A 168 -13.35 7.61 0.64
CA ALA A 168 -14.10 8.60 -0.12
C ALA A 168 -13.20 9.32 -1.13
N LYS A 169 -13.79 9.65 -2.29
CA LYS A 169 -13.16 10.44 -3.35
C LYS A 169 -13.78 11.85 -3.47
N THR A 170 -14.91 12.09 -2.83
CA THR A 170 -15.70 13.33 -2.95
C THR A 170 -16.06 13.85 -1.57
N LEU A 171 -16.18 15.18 -1.43
CA LEU A 171 -16.41 15.86 -0.14
C LEU A 171 -17.73 15.47 0.54
N ASP A 172 -18.78 15.20 -0.24
CA ASP A 172 -20.08 14.74 0.28
C ASP A 172 -19.99 13.42 1.05
N LYS A 173 -19.00 12.57 0.73
CA LYS A 173 -18.74 11.28 1.39
C LYS A 173 -17.71 11.35 2.51
N ARG A 174 -17.14 12.54 2.78
CA ARG A 174 -16.07 12.70 3.78
C ARG A 174 -16.45 12.19 5.16
N HIS A 175 -17.67 12.50 5.63
CA HIS A 175 -18.12 12.04 6.94
C HIS A 175 -18.10 10.50 7.04
N ASN A 176 -18.62 9.81 6.02
CA ASN A 176 -18.64 8.34 5.99
C ASN A 176 -17.21 7.76 5.96
N ALA A 177 -16.28 8.41 5.25
CA ALA A 177 -14.88 8.02 5.24
C ALA A 177 -14.26 8.13 6.64
N VAL A 178 -14.46 9.25 7.35
CA VAL A 178 -13.98 9.45 8.72
C VAL A 178 -14.50 8.34 9.65
N GLN A 179 -15.79 8.02 9.58
CA GLN A 179 -16.37 6.92 10.36
C GLN A 179 -15.78 5.56 9.97
N GLY A 180 -15.49 5.33 8.68
CA GLY A 180 -14.81 4.13 8.20
C GLY A 180 -13.40 4.00 8.78
N TYR A 181 -12.60 5.06 8.67
CA TYR A 181 -11.25 5.09 9.25
C TYR A 181 -11.26 4.94 10.77
N LYS A 182 -12.21 5.58 11.48
CA LYS A 182 -12.36 5.42 12.93
C LYS A 182 -12.57 3.96 13.30
N ARG A 183 -13.58 3.31 12.73
CA ARG A 183 -13.90 1.90 12.98
C ARG A 183 -12.75 0.96 12.67
N LEU A 184 -12.03 1.22 11.55
CA LEU A 184 -10.89 0.42 11.15
C LEU A 184 -9.74 0.54 12.17
N ASN A 185 -9.41 1.77 12.58
CA ASN A 185 -8.38 2.01 13.59
C ASN A 185 -8.74 1.43 14.96
N GLU A 186 -10.00 1.51 15.39
CA GLU A 186 -10.48 0.85 16.61
C GLU A 186 -10.24 -0.66 16.56
N ALA A 187 -10.64 -1.31 15.45
CA ALA A 187 -10.46 -2.74 15.28
C ALA A 187 -8.96 -3.13 15.27
N ALA A 188 -8.14 -2.37 14.57
CA ALA A 188 -6.69 -2.59 14.52
C ALA A 188 -6.03 -2.40 15.90
N MET A 189 -6.35 -1.32 16.61
CA MET A 189 -5.80 -1.03 17.94
C MET A 189 -6.10 -2.13 18.96
N ARG A 190 -7.26 -2.79 18.85
CA ARG A 190 -7.59 -3.95 19.70
C ARG A 190 -6.67 -5.14 19.45
N ARG A 191 -6.05 -5.23 18.28
CA ARG A 191 -5.12 -6.30 17.86
C ARG A 191 -3.66 -5.94 18.07
N VAL A 192 -3.33 -4.70 18.41
CA VAL A 192 -1.96 -4.33 18.78
C VAL A 192 -1.64 -4.84 20.17
N ALA A 193 -0.57 -5.60 20.34
CA ALA A 193 -0.09 -6.06 21.64
C ALA A 193 0.30 -4.87 22.56
N PRO A 194 0.29 -5.03 23.89
CA PRO A 194 0.85 -4.00 24.77
C PRO A 194 2.30 -3.67 24.39
N GLY A 195 2.61 -2.37 24.24
CA GLY A 195 3.92 -1.90 23.75
C GLY A 195 4.17 -2.10 22.26
N GLY A 196 3.17 -2.58 21.52
CA GLY A 196 3.26 -2.74 20.07
C GLY A 196 3.08 -1.44 19.28
N VAL A 197 3.25 -1.51 17.97
CA VAL A 197 3.24 -0.35 17.05
C VAL A 197 2.14 -0.52 16.01
N LEU A 198 1.41 0.56 15.74
CA LEU A 198 0.43 0.66 14.67
C LEU A 198 0.95 1.61 13.59
N PHE A 199 1.07 1.12 12.36
CA PHE A 199 1.20 1.92 11.14
C PHE A 199 -0.18 2.08 10.54
N THR A 200 -0.65 3.31 10.36
CA THR A 200 -1.98 3.59 9.81
C THR A 200 -1.91 4.67 8.76
N PHE A 201 -2.59 4.44 7.63
CA PHE A 201 -2.51 5.28 6.44
C PHE A 201 -3.89 5.69 5.94
N SER A 202 -3.93 6.79 5.20
CA SER A 202 -5.08 7.24 4.42
C SER A 202 -4.60 7.78 3.08
N CYS A 203 -5.17 7.29 1.99
CA CYS A 203 -4.99 7.83 0.64
C CYS A 203 -6.19 8.66 0.17
N SER A 204 -7.09 9.04 1.07
CA SER A 204 -8.31 9.78 0.76
C SER A 204 -8.04 11.27 0.68
N GLN A 205 -8.11 11.86 -0.51
CA GLN A 205 -7.87 13.30 -0.72
C GLN A 205 -8.81 14.22 0.06
N VAL A 206 -10.00 13.74 0.43
CA VAL A 206 -11.00 14.51 1.18
C VAL A 206 -10.86 14.37 2.70
N VAL A 207 -9.93 13.54 3.15
CA VAL A 207 -9.55 13.38 4.56
C VAL A 207 -8.10 13.84 4.67
N ASP A 208 -7.94 15.10 5.00
CA ASP A 208 -6.63 15.70 5.16
C ASP A 208 -5.89 15.13 6.38
N ARG A 209 -4.62 15.48 6.52
CA ARG A 209 -3.74 14.95 7.55
C ARG A 209 -4.23 15.22 8.96
N GLU A 210 -4.74 16.43 9.22
CA GLU A 210 -5.22 16.81 10.55
C GLU A 210 -6.50 16.06 10.91
N LEU A 211 -7.44 15.99 10.01
CA LEU A 211 -8.69 15.23 10.18
C LEU A 211 -8.42 13.74 10.38
N PHE A 212 -7.47 13.17 9.62
CA PHE A 212 -7.07 11.77 9.81
C PHE A 212 -6.43 11.55 11.18
N TYR A 213 -5.52 12.45 11.60
CA TYR A 213 -4.91 12.40 12.92
C TYR A 213 -5.98 12.39 14.03
N HIS A 214 -6.91 13.33 14.00
CA HIS A 214 -7.99 13.40 14.99
C HIS A 214 -8.91 12.16 14.95
N THR A 215 -9.12 11.58 13.77
CA THR A 215 -9.88 10.33 13.61
C THR A 215 -9.17 9.16 14.32
N VAL A 216 -7.85 9.05 14.18
CA VAL A 216 -7.05 8.02 14.87
C VAL A 216 -7.04 8.25 16.38
N VAL A 217 -6.91 9.50 16.83
CA VAL A 217 -7.02 9.85 18.26
C VAL A 217 -8.38 9.44 18.82
N ALA A 218 -9.47 9.77 18.13
CA ALA A 218 -10.81 9.38 18.53
C ALA A 218 -11.00 7.87 18.63
N ALA A 219 -10.40 7.10 17.71
CA ALA A 219 -10.38 5.64 17.76
C ALA A 219 -9.64 5.13 19.01
N GLY A 220 -8.49 5.72 19.34
CA GLY A 220 -7.71 5.38 20.54
C GLY A 220 -8.49 5.63 21.86
N LEU A 221 -9.18 6.76 21.93
CA LEU A 221 -10.04 7.10 23.09
C LEU A 221 -11.19 6.11 23.23
N GLU A 222 -11.85 5.75 22.11
CA GLU A 222 -12.97 4.80 22.11
C GLU A 222 -12.56 3.40 22.62
N VAL A 223 -11.36 2.94 22.25
CA VAL A 223 -10.87 1.64 22.71
C VAL A 223 -10.21 1.70 24.10
N GLY A 224 -10.07 2.89 24.69
CA GLY A 224 -9.49 3.08 26.01
C GLY A 224 -8.00 2.72 26.09
N ARG A 225 -7.26 2.83 24.99
CA ARG A 225 -5.83 2.49 24.93
C ARG A 225 -4.97 3.74 24.82
N PRO A 226 -4.08 4.00 25.80
CA PRO A 226 -3.12 5.10 25.67
C PRO A 226 -2.15 4.80 24.53
N ALA A 227 -1.97 5.76 23.64
CA ALA A 227 -1.04 5.67 22.50
C ALA A 227 -0.19 6.94 22.42
N ARG A 228 0.98 6.80 21.81
CA ARG A 228 1.86 7.93 21.49
C ARG A 228 2.15 7.91 20.01
N VAL A 229 2.14 9.07 19.37
CA VAL A 229 2.58 9.22 17.98
C VAL A 229 4.11 9.22 17.95
N LEU A 230 4.69 8.28 17.23
CA LEU A 230 6.13 8.19 17.03
C LEU A 230 6.57 8.94 15.77
N HIS A 231 5.80 8.83 14.69
CA HIS A 231 6.10 9.41 13.40
C HIS A 231 4.84 9.98 12.74
N HIS A 232 5.01 11.07 12.02
CA HIS A 232 4.08 11.53 11.00
C HIS A 232 4.67 11.16 9.65
N LEU A 233 4.12 10.14 9.02
CA LEU A 233 4.63 9.58 7.78
C LEU A 233 4.23 10.45 6.58
N THR A 234 5.10 10.50 5.60
CA THR A 234 4.90 11.19 4.31
C THR A 234 5.38 10.30 3.18
N GLN A 235 5.04 10.67 1.96
CA GLN A 235 5.59 10.05 0.75
C GLN A 235 7.09 10.37 0.63
N GLY A 236 7.81 9.50 -0.08
CA GLY A 236 9.22 9.74 -0.40
C GLY A 236 9.43 10.95 -1.32
N ALA A 237 10.68 11.41 -1.43
CA ALA A 237 11.05 12.58 -2.24
C ALA A 237 10.75 12.41 -3.76
N ASP A 238 10.60 11.19 -4.24
CA ASP A 238 10.18 10.84 -5.60
C ASP A 238 8.66 10.97 -5.83
N HIS A 239 7.89 11.30 -4.77
CA HIS A 239 6.48 11.67 -4.82
C HIS A 239 6.29 13.10 -4.28
N PRO A 240 6.83 14.12 -4.98
CA PRO A 240 6.74 15.49 -4.50
C PRO A 240 5.30 15.97 -4.49
N VAL A 241 4.94 16.66 -3.41
CA VAL A 241 3.63 17.33 -3.29
C VAL A 241 3.71 18.67 -3.99
N SER A 242 2.77 18.96 -4.87
CA SER A 242 2.67 20.26 -5.50
C SER A 242 2.22 21.32 -4.49
N LEU A 243 2.88 22.47 -4.45
CA LEU A 243 2.46 23.60 -3.60
C LEU A 243 1.06 24.15 -3.99
N PHE A 244 0.64 23.91 -5.23
CA PHE A 244 -0.66 24.37 -5.74
C PHE A 244 -1.76 23.28 -5.62
N HIS A 245 -1.37 22.04 -5.37
CA HIS A 245 -2.26 20.89 -5.23
C HIS A 245 -1.71 19.97 -4.13
N PRO A 246 -1.81 20.41 -2.85
CA PRO A 246 -1.31 19.66 -1.70
C PRO A 246 -2.12 18.39 -1.45
#